data_121508858b599e14bbcdd12d80c29db6
#
_entry.id   121508858b599e14bbcdd12d80c29db6
#
_cell.length_a   1.000
_cell.length_b   1.000
_cell.length_c   1.000
_cell.angle_alpha   90.00
_cell.angle_beta   90.00
_cell.angle_gamma   90.00
#
_symmetry.space_group_name_H-M   'P 1'
#
loop_
_entity.id
_entity.type
_entity.pdbx_description
1 polymer ?
#
loop_
_entity_poly.entity_id
_entity_poly.type
_entity_poly.pdbx_seq_one_letter_code
_entity_poly.pdbx_strand_id
1 'polypeptide(L)'
;MAWDIGAGWRAGAFALLLAGVAQPATAQQATLPSADSDPMKIDPKSDPLVGLVGTIGLPESFRGAVRVAVREHPALEEARAGRAEAVAARSEARAQRFPSGELNLSSFRTLSRDFSNDPQNIIERSRSRQRTDFTLSIQQPVFDFGATAERISAAGARIESAEDNVASVADQVALRAIAAWYDVFAYRSLLQIGDAYAESQKELREAVDERIKQGVSAPGDVAEVDSYLAVTAGRIASYRRQLANAEARFQELIGTPPPTDMSGSDRAVVPAYERDIVVAAAGQSPAVQAAYAEARAASKDAESVRSDNLPQLSAGIDAGRYGVFETDRDYDVRARVNLRYRLFGGRNSRANQAQARAATAEARAQRTRIEAERDALIAWSDVDSLEVARDAQQRSYVASRLSRDVLAERFRVSRGTLISVLQAEDNFFQSAAQYILSEVELETARYALMSRMGRLLPELDIQPDSPTGRAGRRK
;
A
#
# COMPACT_ATOMS: atom_id res chain seq x y z
N MET A 1 -49.06 54.46 14.88
CA MET A 1 -50.24 53.76 15.38
C MET A 1 -49.82 52.40 15.79
N ALA A 2 -49.60 52.27 17.02
CA ALA A 2 -50.46 51.84 18.13
C ALA A 2 -50.55 50.34 18.25
N TRP A 3 -49.87 49.83 19.25
CA TRP A 3 -50.32 49.02 20.38
C TRP A 3 -50.58 47.53 20.02
N ASP A 4 -50.27 46.48 20.80
CA ASP A 4 -50.27 46.33 22.26
C ASP A 4 -49.53 45.04 22.74
N ILE A 5 -49.08 45.06 23.89
CA ILE A 5 -48.62 44.30 24.99
C ILE A 5 -49.36 42.95 25.21
N GLY A 6 -48.62 41.90 25.53
CA GLY A 6 -49.15 40.67 26.07
C GLY A 6 -48.10 39.85 26.84
N ALA A 7 -47.99 40.11 28.13
CA ALA A 7 -47.16 39.36 29.10
C ALA A 7 -47.75 37.98 29.38
N GLY A 8 -46.89 36.96 29.48
CA GLY A 8 -47.25 35.63 29.94
C GLY A 8 -46.06 34.94 30.58
N TRP A 9 -45.93 35.11 31.91
CA TRP A 9 -45.05 34.33 32.76
C TRP A 9 -45.51 32.86 32.80
N ARG A 10 -44.62 31.92 32.48
CA ARG A 10 -44.71 30.53 32.94
C ARG A 10 -43.32 30.06 33.36
N ALA A 11 -43.21 29.71 34.62
CA ALA A 11 -42.10 29.02 35.26
C ALA A 11 -41.82 27.71 34.51
N GLY A 12 -40.59 27.48 34.12
CA GLY A 12 -40.09 26.24 33.53
C GLY A 12 -38.82 25.80 34.23
N ALA A 13 -38.86 24.65 34.78
CA ALA A 13 -37.90 23.97 35.61
C ALA A 13 -36.45 24.02 35.09
N PHE A 14 -35.52 24.35 35.95
CA PHE A 14 -34.08 24.14 35.78
C PHE A 14 -33.79 22.62 35.77
N ALA A 15 -33.63 22.07 34.59
CA ALA A 15 -33.01 20.74 34.45
C ALA A 15 -31.50 20.90 34.54
N LEU A 16 -30.92 20.53 35.64
CA LEU A 16 -29.48 20.34 35.82
C LEU A 16 -29.03 19.19 34.90
N LEU A 17 -28.52 19.52 33.73
CA LEU A 17 -27.70 18.65 32.88
C LEU A 17 -26.37 18.43 33.63
N LEU A 18 -26.24 17.32 34.34
CA LEU A 18 -24.96 16.73 34.75
C LEU A 18 -24.17 16.46 33.45
N ALA A 19 -23.35 17.40 33.05
CA ALA A 19 -22.27 17.14 32.07
C ALA A 19 -21.31 16.19 32.79
N GLY A 20 -21.43 14.91 32.45
CA GLY A 20 -20.40 13.92 32.76
C GLY A 20 -19.11 14.40 32.11
N VAL A 21 -18.19 14.89 32.91
CA VAL A 21 -16.81 15.12 32.52
C VAL A 21 -16.25 13.75 32.16
N ALA A 22 -16.23 13.42 30.85
CA ALA A 22 -15.44 12.31 30.37
C ALA A 22 -13.98 12.62 30.78
N GLN A 23 -13.48 11.91 31.77
CA GLN A 23 -12.06 11.95 32.07
C GLN A 23 -11.32 11.51 30.84
N PRO A 24 -10.33 12.27 30.33
CA PRO A 24 -9.48 11.79 29.25
C PRO A 24 -8.86 10.49 29.75
N ALA A 25 -9.02 9.41 29.02
CA ALA A 25 -8.30 8.17 29.26
C ALA A 25 -6.82 8.56 29.25
N THR A 26 -6.18 8.51 30.41
CA THR A 26 -4.74 8.75 30.52
C THR A 26 -4.05 7.66 29.72
N ALA A 27 -3.34 8.05 28.68
CA ALA A 27 -2.52 7.15 27.88
C ALA A 27 -1.64 6.32 28.83
N GLN A 28 -1.78 5.00 28.79
CA GLN A 28 -0.93 4.11 29.55
C GLN A 28 0.49 4.22 29.01
N GLN A 29 1.38 4.84 29.79
CA GLN A 29 2.80 4.95 29.45
C GLN A 29 3.52 3.64 29.74
N ALA A 30 4.46 3.26 28.86
CA ALA A 30 5.33 2.13 29.12
C ALA A 30 6.26 2.47 30.29
N THR A 31 5.99 1.92 31.45
CA THR A 31 6.82 2.15 32.65
C THR A 31 7.40 0.83 33.14
N LEU A 32 8.70 0.83 33.44
CA LEU A 32 9.30 -0.27 34.19
C LEU A 32 8.91 -0.13 35.69
N PRO A 33 8.35 -1.17 36.29
CA PRO A 33 8.05 -1.12 37.71
C PRO A 33 9.35 -1.02 38.54
N SER A 34 9.35 -0.16 39.55
CA SER A 34 10.42 -0.10 40.54
C SER A 34 10.57 -1.43 41.29
N ALA A 35 11.74 -1.65 41.94
CA ALA A 35 11.96 -2.85 42.74
C ALA A 35 11.00 -2.91 43.92
N ASP A 36 10.28 -4.03 44.07
CA ASP A 36 9.33 -4.25 45.15
C ASP A 36 10.05 -4.83 46.38
N SER A 37 9.68 -4.36 47.55
CA SER A 37 10.22 -4.87 48.82
C SER A 37 9.67 -6.26 49.20
N ASP A 38 8.58 -6.71 48.58
CA ASP A 38 8.00 -8.05 48.77
C ASP A 38 7.80 -8.75 47.42
N PRO A 39 8.90 -9.17 46.76
CA PRO A 39 8.89 -9.72 45.42
C PRO A 39 7.97 -10.94 45.20
N MET A 40 7.70 -11.69 46.30
CA MET A 40 6.88 -12.91 46.25
C MET A 40 5.36 -12.62 46.18
N LYS A 41 4.94 -11.38 46.41
CA LYS A 41 3.53 -10.97 46.32
C LYS A 41 3.16 -10.28 45.04
N ILE A 42 4.08 -10.10 44.08
CA ILE A 42 3.82 -9.44 42.82
C ILE A 42 2.90 -10.34 41.98
N ASP A 43 1.74 -9.79 41.62
CA ASP A 43 0.87 -10.41 40.61
C ASP A 43 1.34 -9.98 39.21
N PRO A 44 1.82 -10.92 38.34
CA PRO A 44 2.24 -10.60 36.96
C PRO A 44 1.16 -9.98 36.11
N LYS A 45 -0.13 -10.21 36.44
CA LYS A 45 -1.26 -9.65 35.69
C LYS A 45 -1.47 -8.16 35.96
N SER A 46 -0.97 -7.66 37.09
CA SER A 46 -1.02 -6.23 37.43
C SER A 46 0.22 -5.46 36.96
N ASP A 47 1.12 -6.13 36.24
CA ASP A 47 2.32 -5.52 35.69
C ASP A 47 1.97 -4.48 34.60
N PRO A 48 2.46 -3.23 34.73
CA PRO A 48 2.11 -2.16 33.80
C PRO A 48 2.55 -2.44 32.35
N LEU A 49 3.68 -3.16 32.16
CA LEU A 49 4.15 -3.51 30.82
C LEU A 49 3.31 -4.63 30.19
N VAL A 50 2.94 -5.65 30.98
CA VAL A 50 2.04 -6.71 30.51
C VAL A 50 0.65 -6.12 30.20
N GLY A 51 0.18 -5.18 31.01
CA GLY A 51 -1.06 -4.42 30.78
C GLY A 51 -0.99 -3.60 29.49
N LEU A 52 0.09 -2.84 29.29
CA LEU A 52 0.31 -2.01 28.09
C LEU A 52 0.32 -2.87 26.82
N VAL A 53 1.11 -3.94 26.81
CA VAL A 53 1.23 -4.86 25.67
C VAL A 53 -0.10 -5.60 25.42
N GLY A 54 -0.85 -5.93 26.47
CA GLY A 54 -2.18 -6.53 26.35
C GLY A 54 -3.26 -5.59 25.78
N THR A 55 -3.02 -4.29 25.75
CA THR A 55 -3.90 -3.24 25.22
C THR A 55 -3.48 -2.72 23.86
N ILE A 56 -2.50 -3.31 23.19
CA ILE A 56 -2.17 -3.01 21.79
C ILE A 56 -3.34 -3.47 20.92
N GLY A 57 -4.30 -2.59 20.70
CA GLY A 57 -5.47 -2.83 19.89
C GLY A 57 -5.65 -1.75 18.83
N LEU A 58 -6.71 -1.88 18.04
CA LEU A 58 -7.02 -0.98 16.93
C LEU A 58 -7.85 0.23 17.41
N PRO A 59 -7.23 1.34 17.85
CA PRO A 59 -8.00 2.54 18.08
C PRO A 59 -8.59 3.03 16.74
N GLU A 60 -9.70 3.74 16.79
CA GLU A 60 -10.26 4.39 15.58
C GLU A 60 -9.21 5.28 14.90
N SER A 61 -8.26 5.84 15.65
CA SER A 61 -7.11 6.59 15.16
C SER A 61 -6.19 5.73 14.26
N PHE A 62 -5.96 4.46 14.59
CA PHE A 62 -5.20 3.53 13.77
C PHE A 62 -5.90 3.23 12.45
N ARG A 63 -7.17 2.81 12.50
CA ARG A 63 -7.96 2.56 11.28
C ARG A 63 -8.07 3.81 10.44
N GLY A 64 -8.25 4.97 11.08
CA GLY A 64 -8.27 6.27 10.42
C GLY A 64 -6.97 6.58 9.70
N ALA A 65 -5.82 6.36 10.34
CA ALA A 65 -4.49 6.56 9.77
C ALA A 65 -4.25 5.65 8.55
N VAL A 66 -4.56 4.35 8.67
CA VAL A 66 -4.42 3.40 7.55
C VAL A 66 -5.35 3.78 6.40
N ARG A 67 -6.59 4.18 6.69
CA ARG A 67 -7.56 4.65 5.68
C ARG A 67 -7.08 5.90 4.96
N VAL A 68 -6.47 6.86 5.66
CA VAL A 68 -5.87 8.06 5.07
C VAL A 68 -4.70 7.67 4.18
N ALA A 69 -3.78 6.82 4.65
CA ALA A 69 -2.67 6.33 3.86
C ALA A 69 -3.14 5.68 2.56
N VAL A 70 -4.07 4.72 2.62
CA VAL A 70 -4.61 4.06 1.42
C VAL A 70 -5.30 5.06 0.48
N ARG A 71 -5.98 6.09 1.01
CA ARG A 71 -6.73 7.03 0.18
C ARG A 71 -5.87 8.07 -0.50
N GLU A 72 -4.79 8.52 0.14
CA GLU A 72 -4.02 9.70 -0.28
C GLU A 72 -2.60 9.38 -0.79
N HIS A 73 -2.15 8.13 -0.69
CA HIS A 73 -0.80 7.75 -1.10
C HIS A 73 -0.63 7.82 -2.63
N PRO A 74 0.47 8.44 -3.15
CA PRO A 74 0.70 8.59 -4.59
C PRO A 74 0.71 7.29 -5.39
N ALA A 75 1.18 6.18 -4.82
CA ALA A 75 1.18 4.89 -5.48
C ALA A 75 -0.23 4.40 -5.84
N LEU A 76 -1.25 4.77 -5.04
CA LEU A 76 -2.62 4.42 -5.38
C LEU A 76 -3.19 5.31 -6.48
N GLU A 77 -2.81 6.60 -6.52
CA GLU A 77 -3.15 7.49 -7.64
C GLU A 77 -2.52 7.01 -8.95
N GLU A 78 -1.26 6.51 -8.92
CA GLU A 78 -0.60 5.88 -10.06
C GLU A 78 -1.38 4.63 -10.55
N ALA A 79 -1.77 3.74 -9.65
CA ALA A 79 -2.55 2.56 -9.99
C ALA A 79 -3.93 2.91 -10.57
N ARG A 80 -4.61 3.93 -10.01
CA ARG A 80 -5.89 4.46 -10.54
C ARG A 80 -5.74 5.09 -11.92
N ALA A 81 -4.64 5.81 -12.16
CA ALA A 81 -4.32 6.35 -13.48
C ALA A 81 -4.09 5.22 -14.50
N GLY A 82 -3.41 4.14 -14.12
CA GLY A 82 -3.26 2.95 -14.95
C GLY A 82 -4.60 2.27 -15.28
N ARG A 83 -5.53 2.21 -14.31
CA ARG A 83 -6.89 1.76 -14.59
C ARG A 83 -7.62 2.68 -15.58
N ALA A 84 -7.49 4.00 -15.44
CA ALA A 84 -8.09 4.95 -16.36
C ALA A 84 -7.51 4.83 -17.79
N GLU A 85 -6.21 4.56 -17.91
CA GLU A 85 -5.55 4.24 -19.18
C GLU A 85 -6.15 2.99 -19.83
N ALA A 86 -6.33 1.90 -19.07
CA ALA A 86 -6.95 0.67 -19.57
C ALA A 86 -8.40 0.90 -20.05
N VAL A 87 -9.18 1.74 -19.36
CA VAL A 87 -10.54 2.14 -19.77
C VAL A 87 -10.49 2.92 -21.09
N ALA A 88 -9.55 3.86 -21.23
CA ALA A 88 -9.36 4.61 -22.47
C ALA A 88 -8.94 3.70 -23.63
N ALA A 89 -8.03 2.76 -23.40
CA ALA A 89 -7.61 1.77 -24.39
C ALA A 89 -8.78 0.88 -24.87
N ARG A 90 -9.68 0.49 -23.97
CA ARG A 90 -10.91 -0.22 -24.37
C ARG A 90 -11.83 0.65 -25.21
N SER A 91 -11.92 1.94 -24.93
CA SER A 91 -12.73 2.88 -25.70
C SER A 91 -12.14 3.06 -27.11
N GLU A 92 -10.82 3.13 -27.24
CA GLU A 92 -10.09 3.13 -28.51
C GLU A 92 -10.35 1.84 -29.30
N ALA A 93 -10.23 0.66 -28.66
CA ALA A 93 -10.55 -0.61 -29.30
C ALA A 93 -12.00 -0.68 -29.80
N ARG A 94 -12.94 -0.11 -29.05
CA ARG A 94 -14.36 0.00 -29.46
C ARG A 94 -14.55 0.95 -30.64
N ALA A 95 -13.78 2.04 -30.69
CA ALA A 95 -13.84 2.99 -31.79
C ALA A 95 -13.50 2.36 -33.13
N GLN A 96 -12.67 1.30 -33.16
CA GLN A 96 -12.37 0.54 -34.37
C GLN A 96 -13.59 -0.14 -35.04
N ARG A 97 -14.73 -0.24 -34.36
CA ARG A 97 -16.00 -0.72 -34.93
C ARG A 97 -16.73 0.33 -35.73
N PHE A 98 -16.41 1.60 -35.56
CA PHE A 98 -17.10 2.72 -36.17
C PHE A 98 -16.33 3.21 -37.40
N PRO A 99 -16.96 4.02 -38.28
CA PRO A 99 -16.28 4.63 -39.39
C PRO A 99 -15.14 5.55 -38.91
N SER A 100 -13.97 5.41 -39.53
CA SER A 100 -12.89 6.39 -39.41
C SER A 100 -12.92 7.37 -40.57
N GLY A 101 -12.75 8.65 -40.30
CA GLY A 101 -12.69 9.71 -41.32
C GLY A 101 -11.33 10.40 -41.27
N GLU A 102 -10.72 10.58 -42.45
CA GLU A 102 -9.46 11.30 -42.60
C GLU A 102 -9.67 12.42 -43.63
N LEU A 103 -9.27 13.62 -43.22
CA LEU A 103 -9.29 14.80 -44.08
C LEU A 103 -7.87 15.20 -44.37
N ASN A 104 -7.52 15.28 -45.65
CA ASN A 104 -6.19 15.66 -46.09
C ASN A 104 -6.27 16.86 -47.04
N LEU A 105 -5.50 17.90 -46.73
CA LEU A 105 -5.25 19.06 -47.59
C LEU A 105 -3.78 18.99 -48.03
N SER A 106 -3.53 18.82 -49.30
CA SER A 106 -2.19 18.78 -49.87
C SER A 106 -2.02 19.82 -50.96
N SER A 107 -0.89 20.53 -50.94
CA SER A 107 -0.53 21.47 -52.01
C SER A 107 0.86 21.15 -52.51
N PHE A 108 1.02 21.13 -53.80
CA PHE A 108 2.34 20.94 -54.42
C PHE A 108 2.59 21.97 -55.52
N ARG A 109 3.88 22.32 -55.69
CA ARG A 109 4.38 23.10 -56.80
C ARG A 109 5.60 22.41 -57.38
N THR A 110 5.54 22.09 -58.67
CA THR A 110 6.67 21.47 -59.40
C THR A 110 7.78 22.49 -59.57
N LEU A 111 8.94 22.25 -59.00
CA LEU A 111 10.11 23.14 -59.10
C LEU A 111 10.88 22.91 -60.41
N SER A 112 11.03 21.65 -60.84
CA SER A 112 11.66 21.27 -62.12
C SER A 112 10.94 20.07 -62.64
N ARG A 113 10.81 20.01 -63.97
CA ARG A 113 10.19 18.88 -64.67
C ARG A 113 10.82 18.76 -66.05
N ASP A 114 11.30 17.59 -66.41
CA ASP A 114 11.77 17.23 -67.74
C ASP A 114 11.31 15.79 -68.08
N PHE A 115 10.72 15.62 -69.25
CA PHE A 115 10.27 14.32 -69.74
C PHE A 115 10.94 14.05 -71.10
N SER A 116 12.06 13.33 -71.12
CA SER A 116 12.88 13.04 -72.28
C SER A 116 12.17 12.33 -73.43
N ASN A 117 11.02 11.68 -73.13
CA ASN A 117 10.22 10.95 -74.15
C ASN A 117 8.86 11.64 -74.43
N ASP A 118 8.76 12.96 -74.33
CA ASP A 118 7.58 13.74 -74.70
C ASP A 118 7.87 14.74 -75.81
N PRO A 119 8.06 14.28 -77.06
CA PRO A 119 8.51 15.09 -78.20
C PRO A 119 7.55 16.22 -78.63
N GLN A 120 6.30 16.18 -78.17
CA GLN A 120 5.29 17.22 -78.39
C GLN A 120 4.87 17.96 -77.12
N ASN A 121 5.56 17.73 -76.01
CA ASN A 121 5.23 18.27 -74.64
C ASN A 121 3.78 17.99 -74.21
N ILE A 122 3.17 16.92 -74.66
CA ILE A 122 1.79 16.58 -74.41
C ILE A 122 1.64 16.22 -72.90
N ILE A 123 2.56 15.42 -72.40
CA ILE A 123 2.57 15.02 -70.94
C ILE A 123 2.79 16.21 -70.05
N GLU A 124 3.72 17.10 -70.39
CA GLU A 124 4.03 18.28 -69.63
C GLU A 124 2.86 19.27 -69.59
N ARG A 125 2.18 19.48 -70.76
CA ARG A 125 1.01 20.37 -70.83
C ARG A 125 -0.21 19.82 -70.10
N SER A 126 -0.37 18.51 -70.02
CA SER A 126 -1.52 17.84 -69.41
C SER A 126 -1.42 17.79 -67.81
N ARG A 127 -0.22 18.03 -67.26
CA ARG A 127 -0.01 17.93 -65.82
C ARG A 127 0.09 19.30 -65.21
N SER A 128 -0.71 19.58 -64.18
CA SER A 128 -0.66 20.82 -63.39
C SER A 128 0.72 21.03 -62.76
N ARG A 129 1.27 22.25 -62.90
CA ARG A 129 2.53 22.63 -62.21
C ARG A 129 2.34 23.00 -60.75
N GLN A 130 1.13 23.37 -60.36
CA GLN A 130 0.72 23.68 -59.01
C GLN A 130 -0.70 23.14 -58.86
N ARG A 131 -0.94 22.49 -57.71
CA ARG A 131 -2.30 22.02 -57.38
C ARG A 131 -2.48 21.89 -55.86
N THR A 132 -3.61 22.33 -55.39
CA THR A 132 -4.05 22.16 -53.99
C THR A 132 -5.26 21.25 -53.98
N ASP A 133 -5.10 20.11 -53.32
CA ASP A 133 -6.12 19.05 -53.27
C ASP A 133 -6.70 18.94 -51.86
N PHE A 134 -8.00 18.86 -51.78
CA PHE A 134 -8.75 18.53 -50.58
C PHE A 134 -9.38 17.15 -50.74
N THR A 135 -9.06 16.22 -49.84
CA THR A 135 -9.62 14.87 -49.91
C THR A 135 -10.20 14.46 -48.54
N LEU A 136 -11.38 13.88 -48.56
CA LEU A 136 -12.03 13.25 -47.42
C LEU A 136 -12.17 11.76 -47.72
N SER A 137 -11.59 10.92 -46.83
CA SER A 137 -11.73 9.47 -46.89
C SER A 137 -12.48 8.99 -45.64
N ILE A 138 -13.57 8.28 -45.84
CA ILE A 138 -14.30 7.61 -44.74
C ILE A 138 -14.18 6.11 -44.98
N GLN A 139 -13.74 5.37 -43.98
CA GLN A 139 -13.59 3.92 -44.04
C GLN A 139 -14.29 3.23 -42.88
N GLN A 140 -15.10 2.22 -43.16
CA GLN A 140 -15.82 1.39 -42.20
C GLN A 140 -15.41 -0.06 -42.35
N PRO A 141 -14.84 -0.72 -41.31
CA PRO A 141 -14.75 -2.16 -41.24
C PRO A 141 -16.15 -2.80 -41.26
N VAL A 142 -16.42 -3.70 -42.19
CA VAL A 142 -17.72 -4.36 -42.30
C VAL A 142 -17.67 -5.76 -41.69
N PHE A 143 -16.58 -6.48 -41.97
CA PHE A 143 -16.42 -7.83 -41.44
C PHE A 143 -14.93 -8.19 -41.30
N ASP A 144 -14.54 -8.66 -40.09
CA ASP A 144 -13.15 -8.96 -39.70
C ASP A 144 -12.99 -10.30 -38.98
N PHE A 145 -13.95 -11.22 -39.12
CA PHE A 145 -13.98 -12.52 -38.44
C PHE A 145 -13.80 -12.43 -36.91
N GLY A 146 -14.24 -11.32 -36.28
CA GLY A 146 -14.20 -11.12 -34.86
C GLY A 146 -12.89 -10.51 -34.33
N ALA A 147 -11.93 -10.14 -35.19
CA ALA A 147 -10.66 -9.57 -34.75
C ALA A 147 -10.84 -8.37 -33.83
N THR A 148 -11.71 -7.42 -34.20
CA THR A 148 -12.04 -6.25 -33.37
C THR A 148 -12.79 -6.64 -32.07
N ALA A 149 -13.65 -7.68 -32.12
CA ALA A 149 -14.34 -8.16 -30.92
C ALA A 149 -13.36 -8.73 -29.88
N GLU A 150 -12.39 -9.50 -30.33
CA GLU A 150 -11.37 -10.07 -29.46
C GLU A 150 -10.42 -9.00 -28.89
N ARG A 151 -10.08 -7.94 -29.66
CA ARG A 151 -9.34 -6.78 -29.14
C ARG A 151 -10.10 -6.07 -28.01
N ILE A 152 -11.41 -5.88 -28.18
CA ILE A 152 -12.25 -5.26 -27.14
C ILE A 152 -12.33 -6.16 -25.91
N SER A 153 -12.39 -7.48 -26.09
CA SER A 153 -12.34 -8.47 -25.01
C SER A 153 -11.00 -8.43 -24.26
N ALA A 154 -9.88 -8.39 -25.01
CA ALA A 154 -8.54 -8.25 -24.44
C ALA A 154 -8.42 -6.97 -23.59
N ALA A 155 -8.87 -5.82 -24.13
CA ALA A 155 -8.88 -4.58 -23.42
C ALA A 155 -9.81 -4.62 -22.17
N GLY A 156 -10.90 -5.38 -22.23
CA GLY A 156 -11.78 -5.65 -21.07
C GLY A 156 -11.06 -6.40 -19.97
N ALA A 157 -10.35 -7.46 -20.31
CA ALA A 157 -9.55 -8.23 -19.33
C ALA A 157 -8.40 -7.41 -18.73
N ARG A 158 -7.82 -6.45 -19.48
CA ARG A 158 -6.83 -5.51 -18.93
C ARG A 158 -7.42 -4.53 -17.93
N ILE A 159 -8.69 -4.14 -18.09
CA ILE A 159 -9.38 -3.33 -17.06
C ILE A 159 -9.53 -4.15 -15.78
N GLU A 160 -9.95 -5.41 -15.86
CA GLU A 160 -10.03 -6.29 -14.69
C GLU A 160 -8.66 -6.43 -14.01
N SER A 161 -7.60 -6.66 -14.78
CA SER A 161 -6.23 -6.70 -14.26
C SER A 161 -5.82 -5.41 -13.55
N ALA A 162 -6.17 -4.25 -14.12
CA ALA A 162 -5.85 -2.95 -13.54
C ALA A 162 -6.68 -2.68 -12.26
N GLU A 163 -7.93 -3.12 -12.17
CA GLU A 163 -8.77 -3.04 -10.97
C GLU A 163 -8.18 -3.89 -9.83
N ASP A 164 -7.81 -5.12 -10.11
CA ASP A 164 -7.15 -5.99 -9.13
C ASP A 164 -5.77 -5.46 -8.72
N ASN A 165 -5.05 -4.81 -9.63
CA ASN A 165 -3.79 -4.15 -9.30
C ASN A 165 -3.98 -2.95 -8.34
N VAL A 166 -5.05 -2.15 -8.51
CA VAL A 166 -5.41 -1.08 -7.56
C VAL A 166 -5.64 -1.68 -6.17
N ALA A 167 -6.38 -2.80 -6.07
CA ALA A 167 -6.60 -3.47 -4.78
C ALA A 167 -5.28 -4.01 -4.18
N SER A 168 -4.41 -4.58 -5.00
CA SER A 168 -3.09 -5.07 -4.55
C SER A 168 -2.17 -3.96 -4.05
N VAL A 169 -2.13 -2.81 -4.74
CA VAL A 169 -1.35 -1.64 -4.31
C VAL A 169 -1.93 -1.04 -3.02
N ALA A 170 -3.26 -0.96 -2.91
CA ALA A 170 -3.92 -0.48 -1.70
C ALA A 170 -3.59 -1.36 -0.48
N ASP A 171 -3.59 -2.68 -0.65
CA ASP A 171 -3.23 -3.65 0.38
C ASP A 171 -1.75 -3.48 0.83
N GLN A 172 -0.84 -3.30 -0.12
CA GLN A 172 0.57 -3.04 0.19
C GLN A 172 0.79 -1.72 0.94
N VAL A 173 0.07 -0.65 0.56
CA VAL A 173 0.13 0.65 1.26
C VAL A 173 -0.43 0.50 2.67
N ALA A 174 -1.56 -0.19 2.84
CA ALA A 174 -2.14 -0.48 4.14
C ALA A 174 -1.16 -1.22 5.05
N LEU A 175 -0.54 -2.30 4.55
CA LEU A 175 0.43 -3.07 5.34
C LEU A 175 1.65 -2.24 5.75
N ARG A 176 2.17 -1.39 4.87
CA ARG A 176 3.28 -0.47 5.21
C ARG A 176 2.88 0.56 6.26
N ALA A 177 1.66 1.11 6.16
CA ALA A 177 1.15 2.06 7.14
C ALA A 177 0.97 1.41 8.52
N ILE A 178 0.51 0.16 8.56
CA ILE A 178 0.42 -0.66 9.77
C ILE A 178 1.80 -0.87 10.39
N ALA A 179 2.78 -1.31 9.60
CA ALA A 179 4.14 -1.50 10.08
C ALA A 179 4.73 -0.20 10.64
N ALA A 180 4.54 0.93 9.94
CA ALA A 180 5.01 2.24 10.42
C ALA A 180 4.34 2.67 11.75
N TRP A 181 3.06 2.36 11.93
CA TRP A 181 2.36 2.59 13.21
C TRP A 181 3.01 1.81 14.35
N TYR A 182 3.19 0.51 14.17
CA TYR A 182 3.78 -0.35 15.19
C TYR A 182 5.25 -0.04 15.46
N ASP A 183 6.02 0.38 14.45
CA ASP A 183 7.39 0.83 14.63
C ASP A 183 7.46 2.06 15.55
N VAL A 184 6.61 3.07 15.33
CA VAL A 184 6.55 4.26 16.20
C VAL A 184 6.15 3.87 17.62
N PHE A 185 5.15 3.02 17.78
CA PHE A 185 4.72 2.52 19.10
C PHE A 185 5.86 1.80 19.81
N ALA A 186 6.55 0.88 19.13
CA ALA A 186 7.66 0.13 19.70
C ALA A 186 8.77 1.05 20.20
N TYR A 187 9.26 1.96 19.36
CA TYR A 187 10.39 2.82 19.73
C TYR A 187 10.04 3.90 20.76
N ARG A 188 8.80 4.37 20.81
CA ARG A 188 8.32 5.22 21.92
C ARG A 188 8.31 4.45 23.25
N SER A 189 7.80 3.23 23.23
CA SER A 189 7.78 2.37 24.43
C SER A 189 9.20 2.01 24.89
N LEU A 190 10.10 1.68 23.93
CA LEU A 190 11.50 1.40 24.25
C LEU A 190 12.25 2.60 24.84
N LEU A 191 11.95 3.82 24.36
CA LEU A 191 12.51 5.04 24.96
C LEU A 191 12.00 5.26 26.36
N GLN A 192 10.69 5.10 26.60
CA GLN A 192 10.11 5.28 27.94
C GLN A 192 10.71 4.31 28.96
N ILE A 193 10.81 3.02 28.63
CA ILE A 193 11.45 2.04 29.52
C ILE A 193 12.97 2.29 29.64
N GLY A 194 13.63 2.79 28.60
CA GLY A 194 15.05 3.14 28.62
C GLY A 194 15.34 4.32 29.55
N ASP A 195 14.50 5.35 29.48
CA ASP A 195 14.62 6.52 30.37
C ASP A 195 14.33 6.12 31.84
N ALA A 196 13.32 5.28 32.11
CA ALA A 196 13.02 4.74 33.44
C ALA A 196 14.18 3.89 33.97
N TYR A 197 14.79 3.06 33.12
CA TYR A 197 15.95 2.27 33.48
C TYR A 197 17.19 3.14 33.82
N ALA A 198 17.44 4.18 33.02
CA ALA A 198 18.53 5.11 33.28
C ALA A 198 18.33 5.84 34.65
N GLU A 199 17.10 6.17 34.99
CA GLU A 199 16.80 6.81 36.28
C GLU A 199 17.02 5.84 37.44
N SER A 200 16.57 4.59 37.36
CA SER A 200 16.86 3.55 38.34
C SER A 200 18.36 3.34 38.56
N GLN A 201 19.16 3.39 37.50
CA GLN A 201 20.63 3.31 37.63
C GLN A 201 21.26 4.52 38.29
N LYS A 202 20.73 5.73 38.10
CA LYS A 202 21.20 6.92 38.79
C LYS A 202 20.89 6.83 40.33
N GLU A 203 19.68 6.40 40.67
CA GLU A 203 19.32 6.16 42.06
C GLU A 203 20.26 5.12 42.73
N LEU A 204 20.57 4.04 42.01
CA LEU A 204 21.54 3.03 42.48
C LEU A 204 22.95 3.63 42.63
N ARG A 205 23.39 4.49 41.73
CA ARG A 205 24.69 5.19 41.84
C ARG A 205 24.75 6.07 43.09
N GLU A 206 23.70 6.83 43.35
CA GLU A 206 23.61 7.67 44.55
C GLU A 206 23.63 6.81 45.85
N ALA A 207 22.93 5.68 45.85
CA ALA A 207 22.97 4.74 46.98
C ALA A 207 24.38 4.13 47.19
N VAL A 208 25.10 3.84 46.10
CA VAL A 208 26.49 3.35 46.17
C VAL A 208 27.43 4.43 46.68
N ASP A 209 27.30 5.68 46.23
CA ASP A 209 28.09 6.83 46.71
C ASP A 209 27.90 7.00 48.24
N GLU A 210 26.69 6.88 48.77
CA GLU A 210 26.41 7.00 50.21
C GLU A 210 27.02 5.83 50.99
N ARG A 211 26.99 4.61 50.42
CA ARG A 211 27.65 3.43 51.05
C ARG A 211 29.17 3.55 51.08
N ILE A 212 29.79 4.23 50.12
CA ILE A 212 31.23 4.51 50.13
C ILE A 212 31.56 5.48 51.27
N LYS A 213 30.78 6.56 51.45
CA LYS A 213 30.96 7.49 52.57
C LYS A 213 30.86 6.78 53.91
N GLN A 214 30.02 5.76 54.02
CA GLN A 214 29.87 4.91 55.19
C GLN A 214 30.94 3.83 55.33
N GLY A 215 31.87 3.69 54.36
CA GLY A 215 32.93 2.69 54.39
C GLY A 215 32.47 1.26 54.05
N VAL A 216 31.29 1.08 53.48
CA VAL A 216 30.68 -0.24 53.19
C VAL A 216 30.92 -0.69 51.77
N SER A 217 31.16 0.23 50.80
CA SER A 217 31.43 -0.04 49.39
C SER A 217 32.81 0.49 48.98
N ALA A 218 33.38 -0.09 47.89
CA ALA A 218 34.65 0.32 47.32
C ALA A 218 34.50 1.49 46.34
N PRO A 219 35.50 2.38 46.19
CA PRO A 219 35.44 3.47 45.17
C PRO A 219 35.26 2.96 43.74
N GLY A 220 35.69 1.71 43.42
CA GLY A 220 35.51 1.10 42.13
C GLY A 220 34.06 0.78 41.78
N ASP A 221 33.19 0.63 42.79
CA ASP A 221 31.76 0.31 42.60
C ASP A 221 31.02 1.43 41.82
N VAL A 222 31.39 2.71 42.03
CA VAL A 222 30.84 3.84 41.25
C VAL A 222 31.21 3.78 39.80
N ALA A 223 32.47 3.43 39.47
CA ALA A 223 32.92 3.31 38.10
C ALA A 223 32.18 2.18 37.36
N GLU A 224 31.79 1.13 38.06
CA GLU A 224 31.00 0.04 37.51
C GLU A 224 29.57 0.50 37.16
N VAL A 225 28.87 1.22 38.07
CA VAL A 225 27.57 1.81 37.76
C VAL A 225 27.65 2.82 36.63
N ASP A 226 28.67 3.67 36.61
CA ASP A 226 28.90 4.65 35.53
C ASP A 226 29.10 3.96 34.19
N SER A 227 29.73 2.78 34.15
CA SER A 227 29.84 1.97 32.91
C SER A 227 28.47 1.50 32.40
N TYR A 228 27.59 0.99 33.27
CA TYR A 228 26.23 0.60 32.87
C TYR A 228 25.40 1.80 32.43
N LEU A 229 25.52 2.95 33.08
CA LEU A 229 24.87 4.21 32.66
C LEU A 229 25.33 4.63 31.25
N ALA A 230 26.61 4.53 30.95
CA ALA A 230 27.13 4.85 29.62
C ALA A 230 26.59 3.91 28.53
N VAL A 231 26.51 2.62 28.81
CA VAL A 231 25.90 1.62 27.90
C VAL A 231 24.41 1.94 27.67
N THR A 232 23.69 2.25 28.73
CA THR A 232 22.27 2.61 28.69
C THR A 232 22.05 3.88 27.85
N ALA A 233 22.88 4.90 28.04
CA ALA A 233 22.83 6.13 27.23
C ALA A 233 23.02 5.85 25.73
N GLY A 234 23.93 4.93 25.36
CA GLY A 234 24.13 4.48 24.00
C GLY A 234 22.89 3.77 23.40
N ARG A 235 22.21 2.93 24.20
CA ARG A 235 20.96 2.26 23.80
C ARG A 235 19.84 3.27 23.56
N ILE A 236 19.65 4.22 24.51
CA ILE A 236 18.65 5.30 24.37
C ILE A 236 18.90 6.13 23.12
N ALA A 237 20.15 6.49 22.85
CA ALA A 237 20.50 7.22 21.61
C ALA A 237 20.15 6.42 20.34
N SER A 238 20.35 5.10 20.36
CA SER A 238 19.95 4.23 19.27
C SER A 238 18.42 4.20 19.09
N TYR A 239 17.66 4.07 20.18
CA TYR A 239 16.19 4.09 20.12
C TYR A 239 15.64 5.43 19.62
N ARG A 240 16.23 6.57 20.05
CA ARG A 240 15.88 7.89 19.52
C ARG A 240 16.07 8.00 18.01
N ARG A 241 17.19 7.50 17.51
CA ARG A 241 17.46 7.46 16.06
C ARG A 241 16.42 6.59 15.33
N GLN A 242 16.08 5.43 15.88
CA GLN A 242 15.10 4.53 15.27
C GLN A 242 13.69 5.11 15.32
N LEU A 243 13.33 5.79 16.40
CA LEU A 243 12.06 6.52 16.50
C LEU A 243 11.96 7.61 15.43
N ALA A 244 12.99 8.42 15.28
CA ALA A 244 13.00 9.47 14.25
C ALA A 244 12.81 8.88 12.83
N ASN A 245 13.43 7.73 12.54
CA ASN A 245 13.24 7.02 11.28
C ASN A 245 11.81 6.49 11.13
N ALA A 246 11.23 5.93 12.19
CA ALA A 246 9.86 5.42 12.19
C ALA A 246 8.83 6.56 12.02
N GLU A 247 9.03 7.69 12.70
CA GLU A 247 8.18 8.89 12.57
C GLU A 247 8.25 9.49 11.17
N ALA A 248 9.43 9.52 10.54
CA ALA A 248 9.60 9.97 9.17
C ALA A 248 8.85 9.05 8.16
N ARG A 249 8.94 7.72 8.33
CA ARG A 249 8.19 6.76 7.50
C ARG A 249 6.69 6.88 7.71
N PHE A 250 6.26 7.06 8.95
CA PHE A 250 4.85 7.27 9.28
C PHE A 250 4.33 8.53 8.56
N GLN A 251 5.06 9.63 8.63
CA GLN A 251 4.69 10.88 7.98
C GLN A 251 4.70 10.77 6.45
N GLU A 252 5.64 10.01 5.86
CA GLU A 252 5.65 9.72 4.42
C GLU A 252 4.38 8.99 3.98
N LEU A 253 3.96 7.97 4.74
CA LEU A 253 2.84 7.11 4.36
C LEU A 253 1.47 7.72 4.65
N ILE A 254 1.34 8.49 5.74
CA ILE A 254 0.06 8.99 6.24
C ILE A 254 -0.12 10.49 6.00
N GLY A 255 0.98 11.21 5.77
CA GLY A 255 0.98 12.65 5.49
C GLY A 255 0.89 13.55 6.73
N THR A 256 0.72 12.99 7.92
CA THR A 256 0.66 13.71 9.21
C THR A 256 1.63 13.13 10.21
N PRO A 257 2.11 13.90 11.20
CA PRO A 257 2.92 13.34 12.27
C PRO A 257 2.12 12.31 13.08
N PRO A 258 2.80 11.31 13.68
CA PRO A 258 2.13 10.30 14.48
C PRO A 258 1.47 10.94 15.72
N PRO A 259 0.27 10.48 16.13
CA PRO A 259 -0.42 10.98 17.30
C PRO A 259 0.42 10.76 18.56
N THR A 260 0.25 11.63 19.55
CA THR A 260 0.95 11.51 20.84
C THR A 260 0.47 10.31 21.64
N ASP A 261 -0.82 10.01 21.53
CA ASP A 261 -1.42 8.84 22.15
C ASP A 261 -1.61 7.75 21.08
N MET A 262 -0.79 6.71 21.18
CA MET A 262 -0.86 5.51 20.33
C MET A 262 -1.25 4.26 21.13
N SER A 263 -1.66 4.43 22.41
CA SER A 263 -2.20 3.34 23.20
C SER A 263 -3.52 2.86 22.57
N GLY A 264 -3.60 1.60 22.25
CA GLY A 264 -4.76 1.01 21.62
C GLY A 264 -5.71 0.36 22.63
N SER A 265 -6.99 0.40 22.35
CA SER A 265 -7.99 -0.46 22.96
C SER A 265 -8.29 -1.61 22.00
N ASP A 266 -8.39 -2.81 22.53
CA ASP A 266 -8.80 -4.07 21.89
C ASP A 266 -7.83 -4.66 20.85
N ARG A 267 -7.26 -5.82 21.17
CA ARG A 267 -6.53 -6.67 20.23
C ARG A 267 -7.39 -6.92 18.99
N ALA A 268 -6.82 -6.73 17.82
CA ALA A 268 -7.40 -7.33 16.63
C ALA A 268 -7.45 -8.85 16.83
N VAL A 269 -8.65 -9.37 17.05
CA VAL A 269 -8.86 -10.81 17.07
C VAL A 269 -8.70 -11.28 15.62
N VAL A 270 -7.47 -11.59 15.24
CA VAL A 270 -7.24 -12.31 13.99
C VAL A 270 -7.68 -13.76 14.24
N PRO A 271 -8.70 -14.26 13.54
CA PRO A 271 -9.10 -15.65 13.69
C PRO A 271 -7.94 -16.59 13.40
N ALA A 272 -7.81 -17.67 14.15
CA ALA A 272 -6.89 -18.75 13.80
C ALA A 272 -7.39 -19.38 12.49
N TYR A 273 -6.67 -19.13 11.39
CA TYR A 273 -7.01 -19.71 10.10
C TYR A 273 -6.38 -21.10 9.96
N GLU A 274 -7.18 -22.05 9.49
CA GLU A 274 -6.67 -23.35 9.07
C GLU A 274 -5.78 -23.20 7.82
N ARG A 275 -4.74 -24.01 7.72
CA ARG A 275 -3.77 -24.00 6.64
C ARG A 275 -4.40 -24.00 5.24
N ASP A 276 -5.42 -24.84 5.04
CA ASP A 276 -6.06 -25.00 3.73
C ASP A 276 -6.89 -23.76 3.35
N ILE A 277 -7.47 -23.07 4.33
CA ILE A 277 -8.17 -21.79 4.13
C ILE A 277 -7.18 -20.71 3.69
N VAL A 278 -5.99 -20.66 4.30
CA VAL A 278 -4.93 -19.70 3.96
C VAL A 278 -4.48 -19.88 2.52
N VAL A 279 -4.19 -21.12 2.11
CA VAL A 279 -3.77 -21.46 0.73
C VAL A 279 -4.86 -21.10 -0.28
N ALA A 280 -6.10 -21.48 0.00
CA ALA A 280 -7.23 -21.19 -0.89
C ALA A 280 -7.44 -19.67 -1.06
N ALA A 281 -7.35 -18.90 0.02
CA ALA A 281 -7.49 -17.44 0.00
C ALA A 281 -6.34 -16.77 -0.76
N ALA A 282 -5.10 -17.18 -0.54
CA ALA A 282 -3.93 -16.66 -1.23
C ALA A 282 -4.01 -16.87 -2.75
N GLY A 283 -4.52 -18.05 -3.19
CA GLY A 283 -4.76 -18.35 -4.60
C GLY A 283 -5.83 -17.46 -5.25
N GLN A 284 -6.59 -16.71 -4.46
CA GLN A 284 -7.62 -15.75 -4.91
C GLN A 284 -7.25 -14.29 -4.57
N SER A 285 -6.01 -14.02 -4.14
CA SER A 285 -5.58 -12.66 -3.81
C SER A 285 -5.63 -11.74 -5.02
N PRO A 286 -5.79 -10.41 -4.84
CA PRO A 286 -5.87 -9.45 -5.95
C PRO A 286 -4.69 -9.54 -6.92
N ALA A 287 -3.47 -9.75 -6.42
CA ALA A 287 -2.29 -9.91 -7.26
C ALA A 287 -2.38 -11.14 -8.19
N VAL A 288 -2.94 -12.24 -7.71
CA VAL A 288 -3.16 -13.46 -8.49
C VAL A 288 -4.26 -13.24 -9.53
N GLN A 289 -5.36 -12.59 -9.15
CA GLN A 289 -6.47 -12.25 -10.07
C GLN A 289 -5.99 -11.32 -11.19
N ALA A 290 -5.19 -10.29 -10.86
CA ALA A 290 -4.59 -9.41 -11.87
C ALA A 290 -3.74 -10.19 -12.88
N ALA A 291 -2.93 -11.14 -12.42
CA ALA A 291 -2.09 -11.96 -13.29
C ALA A 291 -2.92 -12.87 -14.23
N TYR A 292 -3.99 -13.48 -13.73
CA TYR A 292 -4.89 -14.27 -14.58
C TYR A 292 -5.70 -13.41 -15.55
N ALA A 293 -6.10 -12.20 -15.15
CA ALA A 293 -6.77 -11.27 -16.06
C ALA A 293 -5.85 -10.85 -17.20
N GLU A 294 -4.56 -10.61 -16.95
CA GLU A 294 -3.58 -10.32 -17.99
C GLU A 294 -3.33 -11.54 -18.92
N ALA A 295 -3.33 -12.75 -18.36
CA ALA A 295 -3.25 -13.98 -19.16
C ALA A 295 -4.47 -14.12 -20.09
N ARG A 296 -5.68 -13.83 -19.60
CA ARG A 296 -6.90 -13.77 -20.44
C ARG A 296 -6.78 -12.72 -21.53
N ALA A 297 -6.26 -11.53 -21.22
CA ALA A 297 -6.02 -10.48 -22.20
C ALA A 297 -5.07 -10.94 -23.32
N ALA A 298 -3.94 -11.55 -22.96
CA ALA A 298 -2.97 -12.08 -23.91
C ALA A 298 -3.55 -13.20 -24.79
N SER A 299 -4.41 -14.05 -24.24
CA SER A 299 -5.13 -15.09 -24.99
C SER A 299 -6.08 -14.48 -26.03
N LYS A 300 -6.84 -13.44 -25.63
CA LYS A 300 -7.75 -12.71 -26.53
C LYS A 300 -6.99 -11.92 -27.62
N ASP A 301 -5.84 -11.37 -27.31
CA ASP A 301 -4.95 -10.78 -28.31
C ASP A 301 -4.48 -11.83 -29.33
N ALA A 302 -4.13 -13.03 -28.89
CA ALA A 302 -3.73 -14.11 -29.80
C ALA A 302 -4.87 -14.56 -30.73
N GLU A 303 -6.11 -14.62 -30.21
CA GLU A 303 -7.32 -14.88 -30.99
C GLU A 303 -7.55 -13.77 -32.02
N SER A 304 -7.41 -12.50 -31.65
CA SER A 304 -7.50 -11.35 -32.56
C SER A 304 -6.48 -11.44 -33.69
N VAL A 305 -5.19 -11.69 -33.37
CA VAL A 305 -4.14 -11.85 -34.37
C VAL A 305 -4.41 -13.02 -35.31
N ARG A 306 -5.03 -14.10 -34.86
CA ARG A 306 -5.45 -15.22 -35.69
C ARG A 306 -6.57 -14.80 -36.64
N SER A 307 -7.56 -14.04 -36.15
CA SER A 307 -8.65 -13.50 -36.98
C SER A 307 -8.17 -12.46 -38.01
N ASP A 308 -7.16 -11.66 -37.67
CA ASP A 308 -6.52 -10.72 -38.61
C ASP A 308 -5.85 -11.40 -39.80
N ASN A 309 -5.59 -12.70 -39.73
CA ASN A 309 -5.06 -13.50 -40.80
C ASN A 309 -6.16 -13.99 -41.80
N LEU A 310 -7.43 -13.78 -41.47
CA LEU A 310 -8.57 -14.11 -42.33
C LEU A 310 -8.90 -12.92 -43.25
N PRO A 311 -9.70 -13.12 -44.32
CA PRO A 311 -10.10 -12.05 -45.21
C PRO A 311 -10.87 -10.94 -44.46
N GLN A 312 -10.50 -9.68 -44.66
CA GLN A 312 -11.15 -8.53 -44.05
C GLN A 312 -11.93 -7.74 -45.09
N LEU A 313 -13.18 -7.44 -44.85
CA LEU A 313 -14.05 -6.66 -45.69
C LEU A 313 -14.23 -5.25 -45.08
N SER A 314 -13.94 -4.22 -45.89
CA SER A 314 -14.20 -2.83 -45.54
C SER A 314 -14.94 -2.11 -46.66
N ALA A 315 -15.80 -1.17 -46.30
CA ALA A 315 -16.44 -0.25 -47.23
C ALA A 315 -15.92 1.18 -46.95
N GLY A 316 -15.86 2.00 -47.96
CA GLY A 316 -15.40 3.38 -47.80
C GLY A 316 -15.99 4.31 -48.86
N ILE A 317 -15.92 5.60 -48.56
CA ILE A 317 -16.26 6.70 -49.43
C ILE A 317 -15.06 7.63 -49.46
N ASP A 318 -14.54 7.88 -50.67
CA ASP A 318 -13.52 8.88 -50.90
C ASP A 318 -14.16 10.04 -51.68
N ALA A 319 -14.05 11.26 -51.17
CA ALA A 319 -14.47 12.46 -51.83
C ALA A 319 -13.27 13.39 -51.96
N GLY A 320 -12.97 13.84 -53.16
CA GLY A 320 -11.85 14.72 -53.44
C GLY A 320 -12.29 15.94 -54.26
N ARG A 321 -11.79 17.10 -53.88
CA ARG A 321 -11.76 18.29 -54.70
C ARG A 321 -10.31 18.59 -55.04
N TYR A 322 -10.03 18.62 -56.35
CA TYR A 322 -8.67 18.76 -56.88
C TYR A 322 -8.48 20.17 -57.45
N GLY A 323 -7.37 20.80 -57.15
CA GLY A 323 -7.12 22.18 -57.59
C GLY A 323 -8.10 23.18 -56.98
N VAL A 324 -8.28 23.14 -55.64
CA VAL A 324 -9.26 23.97 -54.89
C VAL A 324 -9.16 25.45 -55.24
N PHE A 325 -7.97 25.95 -55.52
CA PHE A 325 -7.68 27.33 -55.90
C PHE A 325 -7.30 27.51 -57.38
N GLU A 326 -7.07 26.41 -58.10
CA GLU A 326 -6.52 26.43 -59.43
C GLU A 326 -7.54 26.02 -60.54
N THR A 327 -8.62 25.29 -60.13
CA THR A 327 -9.66 24.82 -61.06
C THR A 327 -11.05 25.02 -60.45
N ASP A 328 -12.06 25.28 -61.27
CA ASP A 328 -13.38 25.64 -60.78
C ASP A 328 -14.27 24.46 -60.37
N ARG A 329 -14.06 23.24 -60.91
CA ARG A 329 -15.03 22.12 -60.76
C ARG A 329 -14.44 20.73 -60.73
N ASP A 330 -13.17 20.53 -60.42
CA ASP A 330 -12.59 19.19 -60.44
C ASP A 330 -12.89 18.49 -59.09
N TYR A 331 -13.86 17.61 -59.07
CA TYR A 331 -14.20 16.79 -57.93
C TYR A 331 -14.44 15.33 -58.33
N ASP A 332 -14.26 14.44 -57.37
CA ASP A 332 -14.50 13.00 -57.55
C ASP A 332 -15.06 12.43 -56.22
N VAL A 333 -16.12 11.62 -56.31
CA VAL A 333 -16.71 10.91 -55.18
C VAL A 333 -16.85 9.45 -55.56
N ARG A 334 -16.15 8.60 -54.79
CA ARG A 334 -16.12 7.15 -55.04
C ARG A 334 -16.57 6.38 -53.81
N ALA A 335 -17.51 5.45 -54.00
CA ALA A 335 -17.75 4.40 -53.01
C ALA A 335 -16.92 3.17 -53.42
N ARG A 336 -16.28 2.57 -52.42
CA ARG A 336 -15.49 1.35 -52.67
C ARG A 336 -15.77 0.29 -51.59
N VAL A 337 -15.61 -0.96 -51.99
CA VAL A 337 -15.61 -2.13 -51.11
C VAL A 337 -14.28 -2.83 -51.29
N ASN A 338 -13.55 -3.03 -50.22
CA ASN A 338 -12.24 -3.67 -50.26
C ASN A 338 -12.30 -4.98 -49.47
N LEU A 339 -11.91 -6.08 -50.16
CA LEU A 339 -11.60 -7.35 -49.55
C LEU A 339 -10.08 -7.50 -49.47
N ARG A 340 -9.53 -7.52 -48.27
CA ARG A 340 -8.10 -7.72 -48.05
C ARG A 340 -7.85 -9.12 -47.52
N TYR A 341 -7.00 -9.88 -48.19
CA TYR A 341 -6.55 -11.17 -47.71
C TYR A 341 -5.05 -11.31 -47.92
N ARG A 342 -4.32 -11.52 -46.85
CA ARG A 342 -2.85 -11.67 -46.93
C ARG A 342 -2.50 -13.13 -47.14
N LEU A 343 -2.03 -13.50 -48.29
CA LEU A 343 -1.69 -14.89 -48.64
C LEU A 343 -0.31 -15.30 -48.11
N PHE A 344 0.66 -14.39 -48.14
CA PHE A 344 2.06 -14.61 -47.73
C PHE A 344 2.54 -13.54 -46.76
N GLY A 345 3.78 -13.63 -46.25
CA GLY A 345 4.41 -12.58 -45.47
C GLY A 345 4.34 -12.79 -43.92
N GLY A 346 4.61 -13.99 -43.45
CA GLY A 346 4.81 -14.25 -42.01
C GLY A 346 3.51 -14.36 -41.19
N ARG A 347 2.38 -14.61 -41.85
CA ARG A 347 1.06 -14.76 -41.22
C ARG A 347 1.07 -15.77 -40.05
N ASN A 348 1.55 -16.97 -40.29
CA ASN A 348 1.62 -18.04 -39.31
C ASN A 348 2.62 -17.70 -38.20
N SER A 349 3.74 -17.05 -38.52
CA SER A 349 4.74 -16.64 -37.55
C SER A 349 4.20 -15.61 -36.55
N ARG A 350 3.37 -14.65 -37.01
CA ARG A 350 2.70 -13.68 -36.11
C ARG A 350 1.69 -14.35 -35.21
N ALA A 351 0.88 -15.27 -35.72
CA ALA A 351 -0.06 -16.04 -34.93
C ALA A 351 0.66 -16.89 -33.85
N ASN A 352 1.72 -17.60 -34.28
CA ASN A 352 2.55 -18.41 -33.37
C ASN A 352 3.24 -17.54 -32.31
N GLN A 353 3.71 -16.35 -32.66
CA GLN A 353 4.28 -15.40 -31.70
C GLN A 353 3.25 -14.93 -30.66
N ALA A 354 2.04 -14.58 -31.13
CA ALA A 354 0.96 -14.16 -30.22
C ALA A 354 0.53 -15.30 -29.29
N GLN A 355 0.45 -16.52 -29.81
CA GLN A 355 0.14 -17.70 -29.00
C GLN A 355 1.24 -18.02 -27.98
N ALA A 356 2.51 -17.86 -28.34
CA ALA A 356 3.63 -18.02 -27.42
C ALA A 356 3.60 -16.95 -26.30
N ARG A 357 3.20 -15.70 -26.60
CA ARG A 357 2.98 -14.65 -25.60
C ARG A 357 1.86 -15.00 -24.65
N ALA A 358 0.74 -15.53 -25.15
CA ALA A 358 -0.37 -16.00 -24.32
C ALA A 358 0.06 -17.13 -23.37
N ALA A 359 0.81 -18.12 -23.90
CA ALA A 359 1.36 -19.20 -23.06
C ALA A 359 2.34 -18.68 -22.00
N THR A 360 3.15 -17.66 -22.34
CA THR A 360 4.05 -17.01 -21.37
C THR A 360 3.27 -16.29 -20.27
N ALA A 361 2.19 -15.59 -20.62
CA ALA A 361 1.34 -14.90 -19.64
C ALA A 361 0.63 -15.89 -18.73
N GLU A 362 0.11 -16.99 -19.26
CA GLU A 362 -0.50 -18.06 -18.45
C GLU A 362 0.51 -18.71 -17.49
N ALA A 363 1.70 -19.05 -17.97
CA ALA A 363 2.76 -19.60 -17.11
C ALA A 363 3.18 -18.59 -16.00
N ARG A 364 3.17 -17.29 -16.31
CA ARG A 364 3.42 -16.24 -15.32
C ARG A 364 2.32 -16.19 -14.28
N ALA A 365 1.05 -16.25 -14.67
CA ALA A 365 -0.07 -16.27 -13.75
C ALA A 365 -0.02 -17.47 -12.79
N GLN A 366 0.27 -18.66 -13.31
CA GLN A 366 0.47 -19.87 -12.51
C GLN A 366 1.63 -19.73 -11.52
N ARG A 367 2.76 -19.15 -11.97
CA ARG A 367 3.90 -18.88 -11.08
C ARG A 367 3.50 -17.90 -9.97
N THR A 368 2.83 -16.80 -10.29
CA THR A 368 2.35 -15.82 -9.31
C THR A 368 1.44 -16.47 -8.26
N ARG A 369 0.56 -17.37 -8.68
CA ARG A 369 -0.28 -18.13 -7.77
C ARG A 369 0.54 -19.01 -6.82
N ILE A 370 1.49 -19.81 -7.34
CA ILE A 370 2.35 -20.68 -6.53
C ILE A 370 3.18 -19.86 -5.54
N GLU A 371 3.71 -18.71 -5.98
CA GLU A 371 4.45 -17.79 -5.11
C GLU A 371 3.55 -17.22 -4.00
N ALA A 372 2.32 -16.80 -4.32
CA ALA A 372 1.36 -16.30 -3.34
C ALA A 372 0.96 -17.38 -2.31
N GLU A 373 0.70 -18.61 -2.75
CA GLU A 373 0.37 -19.73 -1.88
C GLU A 373 1.55 -20.07 -0.94
N ARG A 374 2.79 -20.06 -1.45
CA ARG A 374 4.01 -20.25 -0.64
C ARG A 374 4.18 -19.13 0.38
N ASP A 375 4.07 -17.86 -0.04
CA ASP A 375 4.27 -16.71 0.84
C ASP A 375 3.22 -16.63 1.95
N ALA A 376 1.99 -17.04 1.66
CA ALA A 376 0.94 -17.14 2.65
C ALA A 376 1.18 -18.29 3.66
N LEU A 377 1.72 -19.43 3.21
CA LEU A 377 2.11 -20.52 4.10
C LEU A 377 3.27 -20.13 5.02
N ILE A 378 4.25 -19.39 4.50
CA ILE A 378 5.34 -18.84 5.32
C ILE A 378 4.76 -17.91 6.39
N ALA A 379 3.93 -16.93 5.99
CA ALA A 379 3.32 -15.99 6.93
C ALA A 379 2.44 -16.70 7.98
N TRP A 380 1.74 -17.76 7.60
CA TRP A 380 0.97 -18.59 8.54
C TRP A 380 1.85 -19.28 9.57
N SER A 381 2.95 -19.91 9.14
CA SER A 381 3.92 -20.57 10.03
C SER A 381 4.64 -19.56 10.93
N ASP A 382 4.92 -18.34 10.40
CA ASP A 382 5.54 -17.26 11.17
C ASP A 382 4.64 -16.82 12.32
N VAL A 383 3.33 -16.65 12.09
CA VAL A 383 2.37 -16.28 13.15
C VAL A 383 2.35 -17.33 14.25
N ASP A 384 2.25 -18.61 13.93
CA ASP A 384 2.26 -19.71 14.91
C ASP A 384 3.56 -19.71 15.75
N SER A 385 4.71 -19.56 15.09
CA SER A 385 6.02 -19.53 15.73
C SER A 385 6.20 -18.29 16.62
N LEU A 386 5.75 -17.12 16.14
CA LEU A 386 5.85 -15.86 16.88
C LEU A 386 4.90 -15.82 18.09
N GLU A 387 3.75 -16.48 18.06
CA GLU A 387 2.89 -16.64 19.24
C GLU A 387 3.62 -17.39 20.36
N VAL A 388 4.28 -18.50 20.03
CA VAL A 388 5.09 -19.28 20.99
C VAL A 388 6.28 -18.45 21.48
N ALA A 389 6.96 -17.74 20.60
CA ALA A 389 8.10 -16.89 20.94
C ALA A 389 7.69 -15.74 21.89
N ARG A 390 6.58 -15.06 21.59
CA ARG A 390 6.04 -13.97 22.43
C ARG A 390 5.68 -14.47 23.84
N ASP A 391 5.03 -15.63 23.93
CA ASP A 391 4.69 -16.21 25.24
C ASP A 391 5.94 -16.60 26.04
N ALA A 392 7.01 -17.04 25.36
CA ALA A 392 8.29 -17.27 25.98
C ALA A 392 8.94 -15.98 26.47
N GLN A 393 8.91 -14.91 25.68
CA GLN A 393 9.44 -13.60 26.06
C GLN A 393 8.66 -13.00 27.24
N GLN A 394 7.33 -13.12 27.29
CA GLN A 394 6.52 -12.69 28.42
C GLN A 394 6.94 -13.43 29.71
N ARG A 395 7.12 -14.76 29.63
CA ARG A 395 7.56 -15.53 30.80
C ARG A 395 8.98 -15.15 31.23
N SER A 396 9.88 -14.89 30.26
CA SER A 396 11.24 -14.43 30.54
C SER A 396 11.23 -13.08 31.24
N TYR A 397 10.41 -12.13 30.77
CA TYR A 397 10.23 -10.82 31.38
C TYR A 397 9.75 -10.91 32.84
N VAL A 398 8.70 -11.70 33.10
CA VAL A 398 8.16 -11.90 34.44
C VAL A 398 9.19 -12.54 35.35
N ALA A 399 9.94 -13.53 34.91
CA ALA A 399 10.98 -14.19 35.71
C ALA A 399 12.18 -13.26 35.96
N SER A 400 12.58 -12.43 35.00
CA SER A 400 13.67 -11.46 35.16
C SER A 400 13.28 -10.35 36.13
N ARG A 401 12.01 -9.90 36.13
CA ARG A 401 11.48 -8.95 37.12
C ARG A 401 11.61 -9.52 38.54
N LEU A 402 11.10 -10.74 38.76
CA LEU A 402 11.21 -11.39 40.07
C LEU A 402 12.67 -11.55 40.53
N SER A 403 13.55 -11.96 39.64
CA SER A 403 15.00 -12.09 39.91
C SER A 403 15.61 -10.75 40.32
N ARG A 404 15.31 -9.67 39.58
CA ARG A 404 15.77 -8.32 39.84
C ARG A 404 15.30 -7.85 41.26
N ASP A 405 14.02 -8.02 41.55
CA ASP A 405 13.43 -7.57 42.81
C ASP A 405 14.06 -8.29 43.99
N VAL A 406 14.25 -9.61 43.91
CA VAL A 406 14.92 -10.41 44.96
C VAL A 406 16.39 -9.98 45.16
N LEU A 407 17.13 -9.73 44.11
CA LEU A 407 18.54 -9.33 44.20
C LEU A 407 18.70 -7.90 44.69
N ALA A 408 17.82 -6.98 44.27
CA ALA A 408 17.77 -5.62 44.78
C ALA A 408 17.49 -5.59 46.30
N GLU A 409 16.51 -6.39 46.78
CA GLU A 409 16.22 -6.51 48.22
C GLU A 409 17.41 -7.10 49.01
N ARG A 410 18.06 -8.15 48.50
CA ARG A 410 19.27 -8.70 49.12
C ARG A 410 20.39 -7.68 49.20
N PHE A 411 20.59 -6.85 48.22
CA PHE A 411 21.58 -5.77 48.23
C PHE A 411 21.22 -4.70 49.23
N ARG A 412 19.95 -4.33 49.34
CA ARG A 412 19.44 -3.36 50.31
C ARG A 412 19.72 -3.76 51.75
N VAL A 413 19.56 -5.05 52.09
CA VAL A 413 19.83 -5.60 53.40
C VAL A 413 21.29 -6.05 53.59
N SER A 414 22.22 -5.61 52.73
CA SER A 414 23.64 -5.91 52.74
C SER A 414 24.00 -7.40 52.65
N ARG A 415 23.18 -8.22 51.99
CA ARG A 415 23.38 -9.65 51.78
C ARG A 415 23.65 -10.01 50.28
N GLY A 416 23.77 -9.01 49.39
CA GLY A 416 24.01 -9.13 47.96
C GLY A 416 25.21 -8.30 47.51
N THR A 417 25.70 -8.57 46.27
CA THR A 417 26.76 -7.80 45.64
C THR A 417 26.17 -6.80 44.66
N LEU A 418 26.84 -5.66 44.45
CA LEU A 418 26.44 -4.65 43.47
C LEU A 418 26.35 -5.22 42.07
N ILE A 419 27.35 -6.00 41.62
CA ILE A 419 27.38 -6.60 40.29
C ILE A 419 26.17 -7.49 39.99
N SER A 420 25.68 -8.24 41.04
CA SER A 420 24.49 -9.07 40.92
C SER A 420 23.23 -8.25 40.64
N VAL A 421 23.11 -7.07 41.25
CA VAL A 421 21.98 -6.14 41.04
C VAL A 421 22.07 -5.52 39.65
N LEU A 422 23.25 -5.01 39.25
CA LEU A 422 23.47 -4.41 37.95
C LEU A 422 23.16 -5.39 36.81
N GLN A 423 23.61 -6.64 36.94
CA GLN A 423 23.30 -7.69 35.93
C GLN A 423 21.81 -8.03 35.90
N ALA A 424 21.15 -8.10 37.08
CA ALA A 424 19.73 -8.40 37.14
C ALA A 424 18.87 -7.26 36.56
N GLU A 425 19.24 -6.03 36.84
CA GLU A 425 18.61 -4.82 36.27
C GLU A 425 18.77 -4.78 34.74
N ASP A 426 19.98 -5.05 34.21
CA ASP A 426 20.23 -5.08 32.78
C ASP A 426 19.46 -6.22 32.09
N ASN A 427 19.43 -7.42 32.68
CA ASN A 427 18.64 -8.56 32.19
C ASN A 427 17.12 -8.25 32.20
N PHE A 428 16.63 -7.57 33.22
CA PHE A 428 15.25 -7.16 33.31
C PHE A 428 14.90 -6.15 32.22
N PHE A 429 15.71 -5.11 32.02
CA PHE A 429 15.52 -4.15 30.95
C PHE A 429 15.56 -4.81 29.56
N GLN A 430 16.53 -5.69 29.32
CA GLN A 430 16.64 -6.40 28.03
C GLN A 430 15.42 -7.30 27.77
N SER A 431 14.94 -8.03 28.78
CA SER A 431 13.77 -8.90 28.62
C SER A 431 12.48 -8.09 28.42
N ALA A 432 12.37 -6.90 29.04
CA ALA A 432 11.28 -5.97 28.81
C ALA A 432 11.28 -5.46 27.35
N ALA A 433 12.45 -5.05 26.85
CA ALA A 433 12.60 -4.60 25.48
C ALA A 433 12.27 -5.70 24.46
N GLN A 434 12.74 -6.92 24.69
CA GLN A 434 12.45 -8.09 23.83
C GLN A 434 10.96 -8.45 23.86
N TYR A 435 10.30 -8.34 25.00
CA TYR A 435 8.85 -8.59 25.09
C TYR A 435 8.04 -7.59 24.25
N ILE A 436 8.35 -6.27 24.35
CA ILE A 436 7.71 -5.25 23.51
C ILE A 436 7.90 -5.55 22.02
N LEU A 437 9.14 -5.83 21.61
CA LEU A 437 9.46 -6.11 20.21
C LEU A 437 8.77 -7.38 19.69
N SER A 438 8.71 -8.44 20.50
CA SER A 438 8.05 -9.69 20.09
C SER A 438 6.55 -9.54 19.92
N GLU A 439 5.90 -8.67 20.69
CA GLU A 439 4.47 -8.38 20.51
C GLU A 439 4.23 -7.59 19.22
N VAL A 440 5.04 -6.58 18.96
CA VAL A 440 4.94 -5.78 17.71
C VAL A 440 5.22 -6.64 16.48
N GLU A 441 6.19 -7.54 16.55
CA GLU A 441 6.50 -8.48 15.49
C GLU A 441 5.32 -9.43 15.21
N LEU A 442 4.73 -10.00 16.25
CA LEU A 442 3.55 -10.86 16.14
C LEU A 442 2.36 -10.13 15.52
N GLU A 443 2.02 -8.92 16.00
CA GLU A 443 0.90 -8.16 15.46
C GLU A 443 1.13 -7.79 13.98
N THR A 444 2.34 -7.35 13.63
CA THR A 444 2.69 -7.07 12.23
C THR A 444 2.60 -8.32 11.34
N ALA A 445 3.04 -9.47 11.85
CA ALA A 445 2.94 -10.75 11.14
C ALA A 445 1.48 -11.18 10.90
N ARG A 446 0.59 -10.94 11.86
CA ARG A 446 -0.85 -11.21 11.71
C ARG A 446 -1.45 -10.39 10.57
N TYR A 447 -1.14 -9.09 10.48
CA TYR A 447 -1.58 -8.26 9.37
C TYR A 447 -0.93 -8.66 8.04
N ALA A 448 0.34 -9.08 8.07
CA ALA A 448 1.01 -9.61 6.88
C ALA A 448 0.30 -10.89 6.37
N LEU A 449 -0.11 -11.79 7.24
CA LEU A 449 -0.90 -12.97 6.87
C LEU A 449 -2.24 -12.57 6.23
N MET A 450 -2.98 -11.62 6.83
CA MET A 450 -4.23 -11.13 6.23
C MET A 450 -4.01 -10.52 4.84
N SER A 451 -2.93 -9.75 4.65
CA SER A 451 -2.54 -9.19 3.36
C SER A 451 -2.25 -10.29 2.34
N ARG A 452 -1.48 -11.33 2.70
CA ARG A 452 -1.21 -12.48 1.82
C ARG A 452 -2.48 -13.25 1.43
N MET A 453 -3.48 -13.27 2.29
CA MET A 453 -4.80 -13.84 2.02
C MET A 453 -5.73 -12.93 1.22
N GLY A 454 -5.34 -11.66 0.94
CA GLY A 454 -6.20 -10.65 0.33
C GLY A 454 -7.36 -10.20 1.22
N ARG A 455 -7.25 -10.37 2.55
CA ARG A 455 -8.31 -10.05 3.53
C ARG A 455 -8.04 -8.79 4.34
N LEU A 456 -6.87 -8.17 4.21
CA LEU A 456 -6.48 -7.02 5.04
C LEU A 456 -7.44 -5.82 4.87
N LEU A 457 -7.73 -5.42 3.65
CA LEU A 457 -8.61 -4.27 3.38
C LEU A 457 -10.05 -4.51 3.83
N PRO A 458 -10.70 -5.67 3.55
CA PRO A 458 -12.02 -6.00 4.06
C PRO A 458 -12.12 -5.99 5.59
N GLU A 459 -11.14 -6.55 6.30
CA GLU A 459 -11.12 -6.58 7.77
C GLU A 459 -10.96 -5.18 8.40
N LEU A 460 -10.31 -4.27 7.68
CA LEU A 460 -10.18 -2.87 8.10
C LEU A 460 -11.34 -1.98 7.63
N ASP A 461 -12.31 -2.53 6.91
CA ASP A 461 -13.42 -1.79 6.26
C ASP A 461 -12.90 -0.65 5.36
N ILE A 462 -11.86 -0.96 4.56
CA ILE A 462 -11.24 -0.02 3.63
C ILE A 462 -11.60 -0.40 2.19
N GLN A 463 -12.24 0.53 1.48
CA GLN A 463 -12.54 0.38 0.05
C GLN A 463 -11.55 1.25 -0.75
N PRO A 464 -10.72 0.65 -1.63
CA PRO A 464 -9.70 1.38 -2.40
C PRO A 464 -10.31 2.35 -3.43
N ASP A 465 -11.54 2.12 -3.87
CA ASP A 465 -12.24 2.90 -4.90
C ASP A 465 -13.23 3.95 -4.38
N SER A 466 -13.26 4.22 -3.06
CA SER A 466 -14.14 5.28 -2.55
C SER A 466 -13.74 6.62 -3.19
N PRO A 467 -14.63 7.28 -3.95
CA PRO A 467 -14.29 8.52 -4.64
C PRO A 467 -13.85 9.58 -3.62
N THR A 468 -12.62 10.04 -3.77
CA THR A 468 -12.14 11.20 -3.01
C THR A 468 -13.07 12.38 -3.31
N GLY A 469 -13.62 13.02 -2.28
CA GLY A 469 -14.46 14.21 -2.38
C GLY A 469 -13.75 15.47 -2.93
N ARG A 470 -12.87 15.30 -3.92
CA ARG A 470 -12.15 16.35 -4.66
C ARG A 470 -12.92 16.89 -5.88
N ALA A 471 -14.23 16.72 -5.93
CA ALA A 471 -15.09 17.48 -6.85
C ALA A 471 -15.24 18.92 -6.35
N GLY A 472 -14.18 19.73 -6.33
CA GLY A 472 -14.31 21.10 -5.82
C GLY A 472 -13.05 21.96 -5.77
N ARG A 473 -12.06 21.76 -6.67
CA ARG A 473 -11.00 22.76 -6.88
C ARG A 473 -10.42 22.68 -8.30
N ARG A 474 -11.25 23.07 -9.28
CA ARG A 474 -10.76 23.68 -10.52
C ARG A 474 -11.56 24.96 -10.73
N LYS A 475 -10.96 26.07 -10.37
CA LYS A 475 -11.21 27.38 -10.95
C LYS A 475 -9.94 27.81 -11.67
#